data_2c679f92226b1c0a694fc8d12cd5ff50
#
_entry.id   2c679f92226b1c0a694fc8d12cd5ff50
#
_cell.length_a   1.000
_cell.length_b   1.000
_cell.length_c   1.000
_cell.angle_alpha   90.00
_cell.angle_beta   90.00
_cell.angle_gamma   90.00
#
_symmetry.space_group_name_H-M   'P 1'
#
loop_
_entity.id
_entity.type
_entity.pdbx_description
1 polymer ?
#
loop_
_entity_poly.entity_id
_entity_poly.type
_entity_poly.pdbx_seq_one_letter_code
_entity_poly.pdbx_strand_id
1 'polypeptide(L)'
;MKLLMRFSVLFFLMVITLSVYGYFYWLTAKSITGKENYHSSVGKKDDHITNLRLKQKGLSVLQFANENNFNTTRCFLADMKIFSGNKRLFVYNLQKDSIEIAGLVAHGSGSDTGGDELFFSNTPNSNCTSLGKYKIGKSYMGKFGLAYKLVGLDNTNNKAFERFVVLHAHPCVPNENIGPVALCESWGCPTVSPDFLNELKIIISRSDKPIILWIYN
;
A
#
# COMPACT_ATOMS: atom_id res chain seq x y z
N MET A 1 38.75 62.17 -19.18
CA MET A 1 38.23 61.17 -20.21
C MET A 1 38.50 59.71 -19.79
N LYS A 2 39.72 59.32 -19.39
CA LYS A 2 40.01 57.89 -19.05
C LYS A 2 39.29 57.38 -17.78
N LEU A 3 38.94 58.23 -16.81
CA LEU A 3 38.25 57.82 -15.58
C LEU A 3 36.77 57.53 -15.81
N LEU A 4 36.06 58.35 -16.55
CA LEU A 4 34.65 58.15 -16.97
C LEU A 4 34.45 56.83 -17.79
N MET A 5 35.40 56.53 -18.64
CA MET A 5 35.36 55.29 -19.45
C MET A 5 35.54 54.05 -18.60
N ARG A 6 36.32 54.08 -17.52
CA ARG A 6 36.49 52.98 -16.57
C ARG A 6 35.22 52.73 -15.73
N PHE A 7 34.52 53.77 -15.31
CA PHE A 7 33.23 53.64 -14.60
C PHE A 7 32.15 53.08 -15.50
N SER A 8 32.09 53.45 -16.77
CA SER A 8 31.14 52.94 -17.73
C SER A 8 31.36 51.42 -18.00
N VAL A 9 32.60 50.97 -18.10
CA VAL A 9 32.92 49.52 -18.33
C VAL A 9 32.56 48.70 -17.08
N LEU A 10 32.88 49.19 -15.88
CA LEU A 10 32.53 48.51 -14.62
C LEU A 10 31.00 48.39 -14.45
N PHE A 11 30.25 49.45 -14.77
CA PHE A 11 28.78 49.42 -14.72
C PHE A 11 28.21 48.42 -15.69
N PHE A 12 28.74 48.32 -16.94
CA PHE A 12 28.30 47.37 -17.94
C PHE A 12 28.58 45.93 -17.53
N LEU A 13 29.74 45.67 -16.93
CA LEU A 13 30.10 44.34 -16.39
C LEU A 13 29.18 43.94 -15.24
N MET A 14 28.84 44.88 -14.35
CA MET A 14 27.90 44.62 -13.25
C MET A 14 26.48 44.26 -13.76
N VAL A 15 25.99 44.93 -14.77
CA VAL A 15 24.68 44.65 -15.38
C VAL A 15 24.68 43.26 -16.03
N ILE A 16 25.76 42.91 -16.73
CA ILE A 16 25.87 41.55 -17.34
C ILE A 16 25.89 40.47 -16.27
N THR A 17 26.67 40.65 -15.20
CA THR A 17 26.73 39.65 -14.12
C THR A 17 25.39 39.47 -13.41
N LEU A 18 24.64 40.52 -13.15
CA LEU A 18 23.29 40.47 -12.57
C LEU A 18 22.30 39.78 -13.50
N SER A 19 22.39 40.04 -14.81
CA SER A 19 21.52 39.37 -15.81
C SER A 19 21.80 37.88 -15.90
N VAL A 20 23.08 37.50 -15.89
CA VAL A 20 23.47 36.07 -15.90
C VAL A 20 23.02 35.35 -14.63
N TYR A 21 23.21 36.01 -13.47
CA TYR A 21 22.74 35.45 -12.19
C TYR A 21 21.23 35.30 -12.14
N GLY A 22 20.48 36.32 -12.58
CA GLY A 22 19.01 36.25 -12.68
C GLY A 22 18.54 35.15 -13.61
N TYR A 23 19.22 34.93 -14.75
CA TYR A 23 18.89 33.84 -15.69
C TYR A 23 19.13 32.46 -15.07
N PHE A 24 20.27 32.26 -14.39
CA PHE A 24 20.53 30.98 -13.68
C PHE A 24 19.56 30.76 -12.53
N TYR A 25 19.22 31.81 -11.75
CA TYR A 25 18.22 31.71 -10.70
C TYR A 25 16.83 31.31 -11.25
N TRP A 26 16.42 31.90 -12.37
CA TRP A 26 15.16 31.57 -13.05
C TRP A 26 15.15 30.13 -13.59
N LEU A 27 16.26 29.65 -14.15
CA LEU A 27 16.38 28.26 -14.61
C LEU A 27 16.26 27.25 -13.46
N THR A 28 16.93 27.52 -12.33
CA THR A 28 16.85 26.63 -11.17
C THR A 28 15.45 26.63 -10.55
N ALA A 29 14.82 27.77 -10.39
CA ALA A 29 13.45 27.90 -9.91
C ALA A 29 12.46 27.14 -10.81
N LYS A 30 12.59 27.28 -12.13
CA LYS A 30 11.74 26.55 -13.10
C LYS A 30 11.94 25.03 -13.06
N SER A 31 13.16 24.57 -12.81
CA SER A 31 13.47 23.14 -12.65
C SER A 31 12.84 22.55 -11.37
N ILE A 32 12.85 23.30 -10.27
CA ILE A 32 12.26 22.87 -8.99
C ILE A 32 10.72 22.77 -9.11
N THR A 33 10.08 23.84 -9.60
CA THR A 33 8.61 23.84 -9.78
C THR A 33 8.11 22.81 -10.77
N GLY A 34 8.89 22.49 -11.82
CA GLY A 34 8.57 21.42 -12.77
C GLY A 34 8.60 20.04 -12.13
N LYS A 35 9.54 19.76 -11.24
CA LYS A 35 9.64 18.48 -10.51
C LYS A 35 8.50 18.31 -9.50
N GLU A 36 8.17 19.34 -8.73
CA GLU A 36 7.07 19.27 -7.76
C GLU A 36 5.71 19.04 -8.45
N ASN A 37 5.43 19.70 -9.55
CA ASN A 37 4.20 19.52 -10.31
C ASN A 37 4.11 18.12 -10.95
N TYR A 38 5.22 17.56 -11.42
CA TYR A 38 5.27 16.20 -11.96
C TYR A 38 5.01 15.17 -10.87
N HIS A 39 5.68 15.23 -9.71
CA HIS A 39 5.44 14.32 -8.59
C HIS A 39 4.00 14.39 -8.06
N SER A 40 3.41 15.58 -7.96
CA SER A 40 2.03 15.73 -7.49
C SER A 40 1.00 15.16 -8.49
N SER A 41 1.26 15.24 -9.79
CA SER A 41 0.38 14.68 -10.83
C SER A 41 0.46 13.16 -10.91
N VAL A 42 1.65 12.58 -10.73
CA VAL A 42 1.85 11.13 -10.70
C VAL A 42 1.18 10.53 -9.47
N GLY A 43 1.38 11.10 -8.28
CA GLY A 43 0.72 10.64 -7.05
C GLY A 43 -0.80 10.64 -7.15
N LYS A 44 -1.41 11.72 -7.67
CA LYS A 44 -2.86 11.78 -7.88
C LYS A 44 -3.39 10.74 -8.87
N LYS A 45 -2.61 10.41 -9.91
CA LYS A 45 -2.99 9.38 -10.89
C LYS A 45 -2.95 7.99 -10.26
N ASP A 46 -1.93 7.69 -9.46
CA ASP A 46 -1.80 6.40 -8.77
C ASP A 46 -2.89 6.21 -7.72
N ASP A 47 -3.25 7.25 -6.97
CA ASP A 47 -4.37 7.24 -6.04
C ASP A 47 -5.71 7.00 -6.75
N HIS A 48 -5.92 7.62 -7.89
CA HIS A 48 -7.12 7.42 -8.69
C HIS A 48 -7.25 5.98 -9.20
N ILE A 49 -6.17 5.40 -9.74
CA ILE A 49 -6.14 4.02 -10.21
C ILE A 49 -6.38 3.04 -9.05
N THR A 50 -5.75 3.29 -7.89
CA THR A 50 -5.96 2.49 -6.68
C THR A 50 -7.42 2.53 -6.24
N ASN A 51 -8.04 3.70 -6.19
CA ASN A 51 -9.44 3.85 -5.82
C ASN A 51 -10.39 3.11 -6.80
N LEU A 52 -10.11 3.14 -8.10
CA LEU A 52 -10.88 2.38 -9.09
C LEU A 52 -10.77 0.86 -8.87
N ARG A 53 -9.57 0.35 -8.57
CA ARG A 53 -9.37 -1.07 -8.25
C ARG A 53 -10.11 -1.48 -6.98
N LEU A 54 -10.03 -0.67 -5.92
CA LEU A 54 -10.73 -0.90 -4.65
C LEU A 54 -12.25 -0.95 -4.85
N LYS A 55 -12.80 0.01 -5.59
CA LYS A 55 -14.22 0.05 -5.93
C LYS A 55 -14.67 -1.20 -6.69
N GLN A 56 -13.94 -1.59 -7.74
CA GLN A 56 -14.24 -2.79 -8.52
C GLN A 56 -14.19 -4.06 -7.66
N LYS A 57 -13.16 -4.19 -6.79
CA LYS A 57 -13.06 -5.32 -5.86
C LYS A 57 -14.16 -5.29 -4.81
N GLY A 58 -14.50 -4.11 -4.28
CA GLY A 58 -15.61 -3.92 -3.34
C GLY A 58 -16.94 -4.40 -3.90
N LEU A 59 -17.28 -4.02 -5.13
CA LEU A 59 -18.50 -4.48 -5.81
C LEU A 59 -18.52 -6.01 -5.95
N SER A 60 -17.41 -6.61 -6.36
CA SER A 60 -17.30 -8.07 -6.48
C SER A 60 -17.41 -8.77 -5.12
N VAL A 61 -16.85 -8.20 -4.04
CA VAL A 61 -17.02 -8.73 -2.68
C VAL A 61 -18.46 -8.62 -2.23
N LEU A 62 -19.12 -7.49 -2.48
CA LEU A 62 -20.51 -7.27 -2.07
C LEU A 62 -21.45 -8.32 -2.71
N GLN A 63 -21.28 -8.58 -4.01
CA GLN A 63 -22.03 -9.63 -4.70
C GLN A 63 -21.77 -10.98 -4.05
N PHE A 64 -20.50 -11.39 -3.90
CA PHE A 64 -20.14 -12.67 -3.29
C PHE A 64 -20.66 -12.79 -1.84
N ALA A 65 -20.58 -11.71 -1.07
CA ALA A 65 -21.02 -11.67 0.34
C ALA A 65 -22.54 -11.89 0.47
N ASN A 66 -23.34 -11.30 -0.43
CA ASN A 66 -24.79 -11.51 -0.48
C ASN A 66 -25.16 -12.95 -0.79
N GLU A 67 -24.44 -13.59 -1.71
CA GLU A 67 -24.71 -14.97 -2.14
C GLU A 67 -24.25 -16.02 -1.12
N ASN A 68 -23.24 -15.69 -0.27
CA ASN A 68 -22.54 -16.68 0.57
C ASN A 68 -22.60 -16.38 2.08
N ASN A 69 -23.50 -15.49 2.53
CA ASN A 69 -23.71 -15.18 3.94
C ASN A 69 -22.47 -14.59 4.66
N PHE A 70 -21.75 -13.71 3.99
CA PHE A 70 -20.66 -12.90 4.57
C PHE A 70 -21.13 -11.52 4.97
N ASN A 71 -20.23 -10.74 5.62
CA ASN A 71 -20.47 -9.36 5.95
C ASN A 71 -20.61 -8.50 4.69
N THR A 72 -21.75 -7.79 4.57
CA THR A 72 -22.08 -6.94 3.41
C THR A 72 -21.82 -5.45 3.68
N THR A 73 -21.31 -5.12 4.86
CA THR A 73 -20.98 -3.72 5.25
C THR A 73 -19.50 -3.44 5.05
N ARG A 74 -18.61 -4.38 5.40
CA ARG A 74 -17.16 -4.21 5.37
C ARG A 74 -16.47 -5.43 4.79
N CYS A 75 -15.37 -5.18 4.09
CA CYS A 75 -14.38 -6.19 3.72
C CYS A 75 -12.98 -5.62 3.91
N PHE A 76 -11.98 -6.50 3.87
CA PHE A 76 -10.57 -6.12 3.85
C PHE A 76 -10.03 -6.39 2.46
N LEU A 77 -9.35 -5.39 1.86
CA LEU A 77 -8.79 -5.45 0.51
C LEU A 77 -7.30 -5.21 0.58
N ALA A 78 -6.49 -6.20 0.19
CA ALA A 78 -5.03 -6.10 0.14
C ALA A 78 -4.57 -6.05 -1.32
N ASP A 79 -4.14 -4.88 -1.76
CA ASP A 79 -3.68 -4.61 -3.13
C ASP A 79 -2.17 -4.80 -3.21
N MET A 80 -1.72 -5.94 -3.73
CA MET A 80 -0.29 -6.29 -3.81
C MET A 80 0.45 -5.56 -4.94
N LYS A 81 -0.25 -4.85 -5.83
CA LYS A 81 0.38 -3.92 -6.79
C LYS A 81 0.98 -2.69 -6.12
N ILE A 82 0.46 -2.32 -4.97
CA ILE A 82 1.03 -1.22 -4.19
C ILE A 82 2.31 -1.72 -3.53
N PHE A 83 3.38 -0.92 -3.64
CA PHE A 83 4.67 -1.24 -3.02
C PHE A 83 4.53 -1.50 -1.51
N SER A 84 5.27 -2.48 -0.97
CA SER A 84 5.09 -2.98 0.40
C SER A 84 5.29 -1.91 1.48
N GLY A 85 6.16 -0.93 1.25
CA GLY A 85 6.39 0.20 2.15
C GLY A 85 5.26 1.23 2.20
N ASN A 86 4.20 1.05 1.43
CA ASN A 86 3.01 1.90 1.42
C ASN A 86 1.78 1.16 1.94
N LYS A 87 0.85 1.87 2.56
CA LYS A 87 -0.42 1.31 3.03
C LYS A 87 -1.16 0.68 1.86
N ARG A 88 -1.40 -0.63 1.93
CA ARG A 88 -2.00 -1.44 0.86
C ARG A 88 -3.01 -2.49 1.35
N LEU A 89 -3.29 -2.52 2.67
CA LEU A 89 -4.43 -3.24 3.24
C LEU A 89 -5.46 -2.22 3.71
N PHE A 90 -6.66 -2.29 3.15
CA PHE A 90 -7.74 -1.35 3.34
C PHE A 90 -8.93 -2.03 4.00
N VAL A 91 -9.49 -1.43 5.05
CA VAL A 91 -10.85 -1.71 5.48
C VAL A 91 -11.78 -0.90 4.60
N TYR A 92 -12.56 -1.59 3.78
CA TYR A 92 -13.44 -0.98 2.80
C TYR A 92 -14.89 -1.09 3.21
N ASN A 93 -15.59 0.04 3.26
CA ASN A 93 -17.02 0.09 3.50
C ASN A 93 -17.77 -0.16 2.19
N LEU A 94 -18.40 -1.32 2.09
CA LEU A 94 -19.12 -1.78 0.90
C LEU A 94 -20.42 -0.97 0.63
N GLN A 95 -21.00 -0.36 1.66
CA GLN A 95 -22.23 0.43 1.54
C GLN A 95 -21.96 1.87 1.15
N LYS A 96 -20.82 2.43 1.63
CA LYS A 96 -20.43 3.82 1.39
C LYS A 96 -19.47 3.98 0.23
N ASP A 97 -19.00 2.86 -0.34
CA ASP A 97 -17.99 2.83 -1.41
C ASP A 97 -16.73 3.64 -1.02
N SER A 98 -16.20 3.40 0.17
CA SER A 98 -15.12 4.21 0.74
C SER A 98 -14.17 3.43 1.63
N ILE A 99 -12.92 3.89 1.70
CA ILE A 99 -11.91 3.40 2.66
C ILE A 99 -12.26 3.97 4.05
N GLU A 100 -12.31 3.10 5.08
CA GLU A 100 -12.46 3.53 6.47
C GLU A 100 -11.09 3.71 7.15
N ILE A 101 -10.21 2.72 7.02
CA ILE A 101 -8.83 2.76 7.51
C ILE A 101 -7.91 2.01 6.56
N ALA A 102 -6.62 2.33 6.60
CA ALA A 102 -5.60 1.67 5.78
C ALA A 102 -4.32 1.43 6.59
N GLY A 103 -3.68 0.29 6.36
CA GLY A 103 -2.43 -0.10 7.01
C GLY A 103 -1.44 -0.77 6.07
N LEU A 104 -0.23 -0.88 6.55
CA LEU A 104 0.81 -1.66 5.90
C LEU A 104 0.52 -3.15 6.08
N VAL A 105 0.84 -3.94 5.07
CA VAL A 105 0.79 -5.41 5.14
C VAL A 105 1.97 -6.03 4.42
N ALA A 106 2.69 -6.91 5.11
CA ALA A 106 3.79 -7.68 4.54
C ALA A 106 3.26 -8.83 3.67
N HIS A 107 4.04 -9.19 2.67
CA HIS A 107 3.88 -10.41 1.87
C HIS A 107 4.88 -11.49 2.30
N GLY A 108 4.77 -12.67 1.72
CA GLY A 108 5.66 -13.78 2.01
C GLY A 108 7.01 -13.67 1.29
N SER A 109 8.09 -14.11 1.93
CA SER A 109 9.45 -14.05 1.39
C SER A 109 9.62 -14.81 0.07
N GLY A 110 8.86 -15.87 -0.14
CA GLY A 110 8.85 -16.56 -1.44
C GLY A 110 8.15 -15.78 -2.55
N SER A 111 7.46 -14.68 -2.23
CA SER A 111 6.84 -13.81 -3.23
C SER A 111 7.81 -12.77 -3.81
N ASP A 112 8.84 -12.39 -3.07
CA ASP A 112 9.90 -11.51 -3.58
C ASP A 112 10.95 -12.37 -4.30
N THR A 113 11.06 -12.20 -5.60
CA THR A 113 12.04 -12.90 -6.44
C THR A 113 13.19 -12.00 -6.88
N GLY A 114 13.29 -10.80 -6.28
CA GLY A 114 14.29 -9.78 -6.64
C GLY A 114 13.98 -9.04 -7.93
N GLY A 115 12.78 -9.20 -8.49
CA GLY A 115 12.26 -8.46 -9.65
C GLY A 115 11.27 -7.38 -9.29
N ASP A 116 10.75 -6.69 -10.31
CA ASP A 116 9.77 -5.61 -10.12
C ASP A 116 8.36 -6.12 -9.74
N GLU A 117 8.07 -7.39 -9.96
CA GLU A 117 6.77 -8.00 -9.71
C GLU A 117 6.85 -9.12 -8.68
N LEU A 118 5.85 -9.16 -7.78
CA LEU A 118 5.73 -10.25 -6.81
C LEU A 118 5.22 -11.53 -7.49
N PHE A 119 5.77 -12.67 -7.05
CA PHE A 119 5.27 -13.99 -7.40
C PHE A 119 4.31 -14.51 -6.33
N PHE A 120 3.25 -15.19 -6.74
CA PHE A 120 2.22 -15.71 -5.83
C PHE A 120 2.04 -17.22 -6.02
N SER A 121 1.90 -17.94 -4.91
CA SER A 121 1.77 -19.39 -4.95
C SER A 121 0.88 -19.92 -3.82
N ASN A 122 0.12 -20.97 -4.12
CA ASN A 122 -0.66 -21.74 -3.14
C ASN A 122 0.04 -23.06 -2.74
N THR A 123 1.28 -23.28 -3.21
CA THR A 123 2.05 -24.48 -2.92
C THR A 123 2.51 -24.48 -1.45
N PRO A 124 2.31 -25.56 -0.68
CA PRO A 124 2.89 -25.69 0.66
C PRO A 124 4.42 -25.47 0.66
N ASN A 125 4.92 -24.85 1.71
CA ASN A 125 6.34 -24.53 1.90
C ASN A 125 6.94 -23.55 0.88
N SER A 126 6.15 -22.95 -0.02
CA SER A 126 6.63 -21.93 -0.95
C SER A 126 7.02 -20.61 -0.27
N ASN A 127 6.56 -20.37 0.97
CA ASN A 127 6.64 -19.08 1.67
C ASN A 127 6.01 -17.90 0.89
N CYS A 128 5.30 -18.17 -0.20
CA CYS A 128 4.63 -17.14 -0.99
C CYS A 128 3.31 -16.72 -0.36
N THR A 129 2.91 -15.49 -0.58
CA THR A 129 1.52 -15.07 -0.44
C THR A 129 0.69 -15.78 -1.51
N SER A 130 -0.51 -16.23 -1.17
CA SER A 130 -1.49 -16.72 -2.15
C SER A 130 -2.58 -15.67 -2.38
N LEU A 131 -2.95 -15.47 -3.64
CA LEU A 131 -4.02 -14.53 -4.01
C LEU A 131 -5.39 -15.19 -3.83
N GLY A 132 -6.42 -14.37 -3.63
CA GLY A 132 -7.80 -14.80 -3.58
C GLY A 132 -8.55 -14.27 -2.38
N LYS A 133 -9.83 -14.65 -2.29
CA LYS A 133 -10.71 -14.34 -1.16
C LYS A 133 -10.47 -15.32 -0.01
N TYR A 134 -10.42 -14.79 1.20
CA TYR A 134 -10.31 -15.55 2.43
C TYR A 134 -11.46 -15.22 3.37
N LYS A 135 -11.99 -16.23 4.04
CA LYS A 135 -12.82 -16.03 5.23
C LYS A 135 -11.89 -15.78 6.42
N ILE A 136 -12.07 -14.65 7.11
CA ILE A 136 -11.46 -14.44 8.41
C ILE A 136 -12.21 -15.31 9.43
N GLY A 137 -11.48 -16.28 9.98
CA GLY A 137 -12.00 -17.26 10.92
C GLY A 137 -11.78 -16.89 12.38
N LYS A 138 -11.81 -17.90 13.25
CA LYS A 138 -11.61 -17.72 14.70
C LYS A 138 -10.21 -17.21 15.02
N SER A 139 -10.15 -16.33 16.01
CA SER A 139 -8.88 -15.88 16.60
C SER A 139 -8.30 -16.96 17.53
N TYR A 140 -6.98 -16.90 17.72
CA TYR A 140 -6.26 -17.71 18.70
C TYR A 140 -4.98 -16.98 19.11
N MET A 141 -4.37 -17.42 20.20
CA MET A 141 -3.05 -16.95 20.63
C MET A 141 -1.99 -17.87 20.04
N GLY A 142 -1.22 -17.37 19.07
CA GLY A 142 -0.12 -18.08 18.43
C GLY A 142 1.25 -17.60 18.89
N LYS A 143 2.30 -18.04 18.19
CA LYS A 143 3.71 -17.67 18.49
C LYS A 143 3.93 -16.15 18.50
N PHE A 144 3.22 -15.40 17.65
CA PHE A 144 3.32 -13.94 17.52
C PHE A 144 2.14 -13.20 18.19
N GLY A 145 1.51 -13.81 19.20
CA GLY A 145 0.34 -13.25 19.88
C GLY A 145 -0.97 -13.53 19.15
N LEU A 146 -1.88 -12.56 19.14
CA LEU A 146 -3.19 -12.68 18.50
C LEU A 146 -3.05 -12.94 17.01
N ALA A 147 -3.76 -13.96 16.52
CA ALA A 147 -3.86 -14.29 15.10
C ALA A 147 -5.27 -14.72 14.73
N TYR A 148 -5.66 -14.52 13.48
CA TYR A 148 -6.91 -14.99 12.89
C TYR A 148 -6.63 -16.04 11.84
N LYS A 149 -7.25 -17.22 11.95
CA LYS A 149 -7.17 -18.25 10.91
C LYS A 149 -7.78 -17.73 9.62
N LEU A 150 -7.12 -17.99 8.49
CA LEU A 150 -7.61 -17.65 7.17
C LEU A 150 -8.01 -18.93 6.42
N VAL A 151 -9.25 -18.98 5.95
CA VAL A 151 -9.76 -20.08 5.13
C VAL A 151 -9.88 -19.57 3.71
N GLY A 152 -9.11 -20.15 2.79
CA GLY A 152 -9.16 -19.81 1.36
C GLY A 152 -10.49 -20.19 0.72
N LEU A 153 -11.06 -19.30 -0.08
CA LEU A 153 -12.34 -19.46 -0.73
C LEU A 153 -12.21 -19.65 -2.25
N ASP A 154 -11.00 -19.48 -2.79
CA ASP A 154 -10.69 -19.61 -4.21
C ASP A 154 -9.67 -20.75 -4.42
N ASN A 155 -9.60 -21.31 -5.63
CA ASN A 155 -8.61 -22.36 -5.98
C ASN A 155 -7.16 -21.88 -5.80
N THR A 156 -6.93 -20.58 -5.93
CA THR A 156 -5.61 -19.93 -5.76
C THR A 156 -5.14 -19.87 -4.32
N ASN A 157 -6.01 -20.15 -3.32
CA ASN A 157 -5.68 -20.11 -1.90
C ASN A 157 -6.36 -21.22 -1.06
N ASN A 158 -6.94 -22.23 -1.70
CA ASN A 158 -7.68 -23.31 -1.00
C ASN A 158 -6.81 -24.13 -0.02
N LYS A 159 -5.49 -24.07 -0.13
CA LYS A 159 -4.54 -24.69 0.82
C LYS A 159 -4.13 -23.77 1.98
N ALA A 160 -4.75 -22.60 2.10
CA ALA A 160 -4.38 -21.62 3.14
C ALA A 160 -4.41 -22.20 4.56
N PHE A 161 -5.42 -23.04 4.88
CA PHE A 161 -5.52 -23.68 6.18
C PHE A 161 -4.40 -24.70 6.40
N GLU A 162 -4.13 -25.56 5.42
CA GLU A 162 -3.02 -26.53 5.43
C GLU A 162 -1.66 -25.85 5.57
N ARG A 163 -1.49 -24.70 4.92
CA ARG A 163 -0.28 -23.86 4.96
C ARG A 163 -0.16 -23.00 6.21
N PHE A 164 -1.11 -23.08 7.15
CA PHE A 164 -1.17 -22.25 8.36
C PHE A 164 -1.16 -20.74 8.07
N VAL A 165 -1.77 -20.32 6.96
CA VAL A 165 -1.88 -18.90 6.64
C VAL A 165 -2.84 -18.22 7.61
N VAL A 166 -2.37 -17.17 8.27
CA VAL A 166 -3.11 -16.42 9.28
C VAL A 166 -2.90 -14.91 9.11
N LEU A 167 -3.87 -14.12 9.53
CA LEU A 167 -3.69 -12.67 9.71
C LEU A 167 -3.17 -12.46 11.13
N HIS A 168 -1.98 -11.90 11.24
CA HIS A 168 -1.33 -11.63 12.54
C HIS A 168 -0.49 -10.35 12.50
N ALA A 169 -0.04 -9.90 13.67
CA ALA A 169 0.88 -8.77 13.75
C ALA A 169 2.34 -9.21 13.93
N HIS A 170 3.26 -8.35 13.52
CA HIS A 170 4.67 -8.44 13.87
C HIS A 170 5.26 -7.04 14.07
N PRO A 171 6.14 -6.81 15.09
CA PRO A 171 6.73 -5.49 15.36
C PRO A 171 7.60 -4.93 14.23
N CYS A 172 8.05 -5.76 13.28
CA CYS A 172 8.79 -5.28 12.11
C CYS A 172 7.93 -4.49 11.11
N VAL A 173 6.60 -4.57 11.21
CA VAL A 173 5.68 -3.78 10.37
C VAL A 173 5.32 -2.50 11.11
N PRO A 174 5.74 -1.31 10.64
CA PRO A 174 5.42 -0.04 11.26
C PRO A 174 3.97 0.39 10.96
N ASN A 175 3.51 1.46 11.62
CA ASN A 175 2.17 2.00 11.42
C ASN A 175 2.08 2.92 10.20
N GLU A 176 3.17 3.62 9.89
CA GLU A 176 3.20 4.64 8.83
C GLU A 176 3.98 4.16 7.61
N ASN A 177 3.69 4.78 6.46
CA ASN A 177 4.41 4.54 5.22
C ASN A 177 5.92 4.72 5.41
N ILE A 178 6.69 3.79 4.86
CA ILE A 178 8.16 3.81 4.87
C ILE A 178 8.76 3.80 3.46
N GLY A 179 7.92 3.87 2.42
CA GLY A 179 8.41 3.94 1.05
C GLY A 179 9.43 5.09 0.86
N PRO A 180 10.52 4.88 0.13
CA PRO A 180 10.75 3.77 -0.81
C PRO A 180 11.36 2.49 -0.19
N VAL A 181 11.41 2.34 1.13
CA VAL A 181 11.92 1.15 1.81
C VAL A 181 10.84 0.06 1.80
N ALA A 182 11.21 -1.18 1.46
CA ALA A 182 10.32 -2.33 1.53
C ALA A 182 10.08 -2.78 2.98
N LEU A 183 8.92 -3.39 3.24
CA LEU A 183 8.64 -4.03 4.53
C LEU A 183 9.49 -5.28 4.73
N CYS A 184 9.59 -5.71 6.01
CA CYS A 184 9.97 -7.09 6.33
C CYS A 184 8.99 -8.09 5.70
N GLU A 185 9.45 -9.29 5.47
CA GLU A 185 8.66 -10.35 4.84
C GLU A 185 8.17 -11.37 5.87
N SER A 186 7.07 -12.03 5.55
CA SER A 186 6.50 -13.15 6.31
C SER A 186 6.85 -14.49 5.64
N TRP A 187 6.28 -15.58 6.14
CA TRP A 187 6.31 -16.89 5.48
C TRP A 187 5.01 -17.19 4.72
N GLY A 188 4.45 -16.15 4.10
CA GLY A 188 3.23 -16.22 3.30
C GLY A 188 1.98 -15.66 3.98
N CYS A 189 2.05 -15.35 5.27
CA CYS A 189 0.94 -14.75 6.02
C CYS A 189 0.81 -13.24 5.69
N PRO A 190 -0.40 -12.68 5.55
CA PRO A 190 -0.60 -11.25 5.61
C PRO A 190 -0.29 -10.77 7.05
N THR A 191 0.83 -10.05 7.20
CA THR A 191 1.34 -9.59 8.50
C THR A 191 1.25 -8.08 8.58
N VAL A 192 0.68 -7.56 9.66
CA VAL A 192 0.40 -6.13 9.86
C VAL A 192 1.10 -5.60 11.11
N SER A 193 1.01 -4.29 11.37
CA SER A 193 1.50 -3.74 12.63
C SER A 193 0.62 -4.15 13.82
N PRO A 194 1.16 -4.19 15.06
CA PRO A 194 0.38 -4.50 16.25
C PRO A 194 -0.82 -3.57 16.44
N ASP A 195 -0.65 -2.27 16.22
CA ASP A 195 -1.72 -1.29 16.38
C ASP A 195 -2.81 -1.48 15.32
N PHE A 196 -2.43 -1.69 14.06
CA PHE A 196 -3.41 -1.93 13.00
C PHE A 196 -4.17 -3.24 13.22
N LEU A 197 -3.50 -4.32 13.73
CA LEU A 197 -4.22 -5.53 14.10
C LEU A 197 -5.26 -5.29 15.22
N ASN A 198 -4.95 -4.41 16.18
CA ASN A 198 -5.91 -4.04 17.23
C ASN A 198 -7.14 -3.30 16.66
N GLU A 199 -6.98 -2.43 15.68
CA GLU A 199 -8.08 -1.80 14.95
C GLU A 199 -8.92 -2.84 14.19
N LEU A 200 -8.26 -3.74 13.45
CA LEU A 200 -8.94 -4.83 12.74
C LEU A 200 -9.69 -5.76 13.70
N LYS A 201 -9.12 -6.06 14.87
CA LYS A 201 -9.76 -6.86 15.92
C LYS A 201 -11.11 -6.26 16.35
N ILE A 202 -11.16 -4.95 16.54
CA ILE A 202 -12.41 -4.26 16.94
C ILE A 202 -13.48 -4.44 15.85
N ILE A 203 -13.10 -4.30 14.59
CA ILE A 203 -14.02 -4.43 13.44
C ILE A 203 -14.49 -5.89 13.31
N ILE A 204 -13.57 -6.86 13.41
CA ILE A 204 -13.90 -8.28 13.32
C ILE A 204 -14.81 -8.72 14.46
N SER A 205 -14.54 -8.29 15.70
CA SER A 205 -15.31 -8.68 16.89
C SER A 205 -16.74 -8.12 16.91
N ARG A 206 -16.99 -7.02 16.20
CA ARG A 206 -18.32 -6.38 16.09
C ARG A 206 -19.11 -6.89 14.89
N SER A 207 -18.58 -7.80 14.13
CA SER A 207 -19.23 -8.32 12.93
C SER A 207 -20.00 -9.59 13.24
N ASP A 208 -21.32 -9.58 12.97
CA ASP A 208 -22.20 -10.75 13.15
C ASP A 208 -21.94 -11.84 12.10
N LYS A 209 -21.37 -11.46 10.96
CA LYS A 209 -21.04 -12.37 9.86
C LYS A 209 -19.52 -12.33 9.56
N PRO A 210 -18.95 -13.43 9.04
CA PRO A 210 -17.53 -13.45 8.68
C PRO A 210 -17.19 -12.35 7.69
N ILE A 211 -16.06 -11.69 7.92
CA ILE A 211 -15.51 -10.68 7.00
C ILE A 211 -14.63 -11.36 5.96
N ILE A 212 -14.71 -10.91 4.71
CA ILE A 212 -13.81 -11.32 3.63
C ILE A 212 -12.55 -10.47 3.69
N LEU A 213 -11.38 -11.12 3.66
CA LEU A 213 -10.12 -10.52 3.25
C LEU A 213 -9.86 -10.97 1.80
N TRP A 214 -9.69 -10.03 0.87
CA TRP A 214 -9.27 -10.34 -0.50
C TRP A 214 -7.87 -9.81 -0.76
N ILE A 215 -6.93 -10.72 -1.03
CA ILE A 215 -5.56 -10.42 -1.45
C ILE A 215 -5.51 -10.54 -2.98
N TYR A 216 -5.13 -9.46 -3.67
CA TYR A 216 -5.11 -9.41 -5.14
C TYR A 216 -3.90 -8.61 -5.65
N ASN A 217 -3.63 -8.78 -6.94
CA ASN A 217 -2.54 -8.09 -7.66
C ASN A 217 -3.04 -7.52 -8.98
#